data_9b5efb17e32eaec006ff1d94d6f45531
#
_entry.id   9b5efb17e32eaec006ff1d94d6f45531
#
_cell.length_a   1.000
_cell.length_b   1.000
_cell.length_c   1.000
_cell.angle_alpha   90.00
_cell.angle_beta   90.00
_cell.angle_gamma   90.00
#
_symmetry.space_group_name_H-M   'P 1'
#
loop_
_entity.id
_entity.type
_entity.pdbx_description
1 polymer ?
#
loop_
_entity_poly.entity_id
_entity_poly.type
_entity_poly.pdbx_seq_one_letter_code
_entity_poly.pdbx_strand_id
1 'polypeptide(L)'
;MILASKSPRRKEILEDMGFNLKIEGAEIEEISYEKELTLKIMDIARKKTFSIAEKYPTEYVVGADTIVEVDGEIIGKPKNKEEAFKTLKLLSGRKHNVITAYSFINISKNIDITNYNISEVFFRELDENMIKWYIETGEPMDKAGSYGIQGKGAAFVQKINGDFFSVMGFPIGDFIEKISEIGISLEEIKNI
;
A
#
# COMPACT_ATOMS: atom_id res chain seq x y z
N MET A 1 0.39 -11.97 -14.80
CA MET A 1 -0.49 -11.10 -13.97
C MET A 1 -0.14 -9.63 -14.19
N ILE A 2 -1.11 -8.71 -14.13
CA ILE A 2 -0.86 -7.27 -14.28
C ILE A 2 -0.93 -6.60 -12.91
N LEU A 3 0.10 -5.81 -12.56
CA LEU A 3 0.09 -4.95 -11.37
C LEU A 3 -0.39 -3.54 -11.75
N ALA A 4 -1.58 -3.16 -11.29
CA ALA A 4 -2.20 -1.85 -11.51
C ALA A 4 -1.58 -0.77 -10.60
N SER A 5 -0.26 -0.72 -10.50
CA SER A 5 0.48 0.21 -9.64
C SER A 5 1.89 0.45 -10.17
N LYS A 6 2.36 1.71 -10.07
CA LYS A 6 3.75 2.09 -10.35
C LYS A 6 4.67 1.98 -9.11
N SER A 7 4.15 1.49 -7.98
CA SER A 7 4.92 1.37 -6.73
C SER A 7 6.01 0.31 -6.84
N PRO A 8 7.31 0.66 -6.68
CA PRO A 8 8.39 -0.31 -6.73
C PRO A 8 8.32 -1.33 -5.59
N ARG A 9 7.80 -0.95 -4.44
CA ARG A 9 7.66 -1.82 -3.26
C ARG A 9 6.62 -2.93 -3.49
N ARG A 10 5.47 -2.59 -4.09
CA ARG A 10 4.44 -3.59 -4.46
C ARG A 10 4.96 -4.58 -5.49
N LYS A 11 5.71 -4.06 -6.46
CA LYS A 11 6.39 -4.88 -7.46
C LYS A 11 7.34 -5.86 -6.77
N GLU A 12 8.25 -5.36 -5.92
CA GLU A 12 9.22 -6.15 -5.16
C GLU A 12 8.53 -7.29 -4.38
N ILE A 13 7.51 -6.97 -3.56
CA ILE A 13 6.78 -7.97 -2.76
C ILE A 13 6.22 -9.11 -3.63
N LEU A 14 5.61 -8.76 -4.75
CA LEU A 14 4.98 -9.76 -5.62
C LEU A 14 6.03 -10.54 -6.42
N GLU A 15 7.09 -9.92 -6.90
CA GLU A 15 8.19 -10.60 -7.61
C GLU A 15 8.96 -11.55 -6.70
N ASP A 16 9.20 -11.19 -5.43
CA ASP A 16 9.84 -12.05 -4.43
C ASP A 16 9.02 -13.32 -4.15
N MET A 17 7.69 -13.25 -4.32
CA MET A 17 6.80 -14.41 -4.28
C MET A 17 6.79 -15.21 -5.59
N GLY A 18 7.54 -14.78 -6.59
CA GLY A 18 7.70 -15.45 -7.87
C GLY A 18 6.58 -15.15 -8.88
N PHE A 19 5.79 -14.07 -8.68
CA PHE A 19 4.83 -13.64 -9.69
C PHE A 19 5.52 -12.96 -10.87
N ASN A 20 5.15 -13.36 -12.10
CA ASN A 20 5.57 -12.66 -13.31
C ASN A 20 4.64 -11.46 -13.55
N LEU A 21 5.18 -10.25 -13.52
CA LEU A 21 4.39 -9.03 -13.53
C LEU A 21 4.56 -8.21 -14.80
N LYS A 22 3.43 -7.86 -15.43
CA LYS A 22 3.33 -6.68 -16.28
C LYS A 22 2.92 -5.49 -15.42
N ILE A 23 3.65 -4.38 -15.49
CA ILE A 23 3.36 -3.17 -14.72
C ILE A 23 2.55 -2.21 -15.59
N GLU A 24 1.35 -1.83 -15.10
CA GLU A 24 0.52 -0.83 -15.76
C GLU A 24 -0.19 0.03 -14.70
N GLY A 25 0.33 1.24 -14.45
CA GLY A 25 -0.24 2.13 -13.43
C GLY A 25 -1.61 2.65 -13.83
N ALA A 26 -2.57 2.56 -12.93
CA ALA A 26 -3.88 3.15 -13.10
C ALA A 26 -3.81 4.68 -13.07
N GLU A 27 -4.49 5.33 -14.00
CA GLU A 27 -4.66 6.78 -14.07
C GLU A 27 -6.14 7.10 -13.84
N ILE A 28 -6.52 7.23 -12.57
CA ILE A 28 -7.89 7.58 -12.15
C ILE A 28 -7.85 8.71 -11.13
N GLU A 29 -8.97 9.41 -10.98
CA GLU A 29 -9.17 10.27 -9.83
C GLU A 29 -9.41 9.42 -8.58
N GLU A 30 -8.61 9.63 -7.53
CA GLU A 30 -8.69 8.90 -6.26
C GLU A 30 -9.80 9.46 -5.37
N ILE A 31 -11.03 9.50 -5.89
CA ILE A 31 -12.21 9.99 -5.18
C ILE A 31 -13.07 8.81 -4.76
N SER A 32 -13.46 8.81 -3.48
CA SER A 32 -14.44 7.89 -2.92
C SER A 32 -15.47 8.65 -2.10
N TYR A 33 -16.73 8.27 -2.24
CA TYR A 33 -17.87 8.83 -1.49
C TYR A 33 -18.18 8.03 -0.22
N GLU A 34 -17.42 6.96 0.04
CA GLU A 34 -17.55 6.17 1.25
C GLU A 34 -17.17 7.00 2.49
N LYS A 35 -17.94 6.83 3.56
CA LYS A 35 -17.73 7.57 4.82
C LYS A 35 -16.72 6.88 5.73
N GLU A 36 -16.78 5.56 5.77
CA GLU A 36 -15.85 4.75 6.55
C GLU A 36 -14.51 4.65 5.85
N LEU A 37 -13.44 4.84 6.60
CA LEU A 37 -12.08 4.93 6.07
C LEU A 37 -11.64 3.65 5.36
N THR A 38 -11.97 2.50 5.92
CA THR A 38 -11.65 1.19 5.34
C THR A 38 -12.40 0.96 4.03
N LEU A 39 -13.67 1.31 3.96
CA LEU A 39 -14.47 1.23 2.73
C LEU A 39 -13.94 2.20 1.66
N LYS A 40 -13.52 3.40 2.08
CA LYS A 40 -12.95 4.40 1.18
C LYS A 40 -11.67 3.91 0.49
N ILE A 41 -10.74 3.33 1.25
CA ILE A 41 -9.48 2.83 0.68
C ILE A 41 -9.72 1.59 -0.18
N MET A 42 -10.66 0.73 0.19
CA MET A 42 -11.07 -0.43 -0.62
C MET A 42 -11.67 0.01 -1.95
N ASP A 43 -12.55 1.02 -1.95
CA ASP A 43 -13.16 1.57 -3.16
C ASP A 43 -12.08 2.14 -4.11
N ILE A 44 -11.12 2.90 -3.58
CA ILE A 44 -10.00 3.45 -4.37
C ILE A 44 -9.12 2.32 -4.94
N ALA A 45 -8.75 1.33 -4.13
CA ALA A 45 -7.95 0.19 -4.58
C ALA A 45 -8.67 -0.58 -5.70
N ARG A 46 -9.99 -0.85 -5.52
CA ARG A 46 -10.82 -1.54 -6.50
C ARG A 46 -10.95 -0.74 -7.79
N LYS A 47 -11.21 0.57 -7.73
CA LYS A 47 -11.30 1.45 -8.91
C LYS A 47 -10.00 1.44 -9.72
N LYS A 48 -8.84 1.54 -9.06
CA LYS A 48 -7.52 1.42 -9.69
C LYS A 48 -7.37 0.10 -10.43
N THR A 49 -7.69 -0.99 -9.77
CA THR A 49 -7.55 -2.34 -10.34
C THR A 49 -8.54 -2.55 -11.49
N PHE A 50 -9.79 -2.16 -11.31
CA PHE A 50 -10.85 -2.31 -12.31
C PHE A 50 -10.56 -1.54 -13.58
N SER A 51 -10.03 -0.31 -13.50
CA SER A 51 -9.67 0.51 -14.67
C SER A 51 -8.62 -0.15 -15.59
N ILE A 52 -7.78 -1.01 -15.04
CA ILE A 52 -6.83 -1.80 -15.82
C ILE A 52 -7.48 -3.12 -16.27
N ALA A 53 -8.29 -3.76 -15.42
CA ALA A 53 -8.98 -5.00 -15.78
C ALA A 53 -9.93 -4.83 -16.97
N GLU A 54 -10.58 -3.66 -17.12
CA GLU A 54 -11.40 -3.36 -18.29
C GLU A 54 -10.62 -3.37 -19.61
N LYS A 55 -9.33 -3.00 -19.59
CA LYS A 55 -8.44 -3.07 -20.75
C LYS A 55 -7.95 -4.48 -21.03
N TYR A 56 -7.89 -5.32 -20.01
CA TYR A 56 -7.36 -6.69 -20.06
C TYR A 56 -8.31 -7.69 -19.40
N PRO A 57 -9.52 -7.90 -19.94
CA PRO A 57 -10.60 -8.64 -19.25
C PRO A 57 -10.29 -10.13 -19.02
N THR A 58 -9.35 -10.71 -19.74
CA THR A 58 -8.91 -12.11 -19.58
C THR A 58 -7.74 -12.29 -18.61
N GLU A 59 -7.07 -11.19 -18.26
CA GLU A 59 -5.89 -11.21 -17.41
C GLU A 59 -6.27 -11.13 -15.92
N TYR A 60 -5.43 -11.66 -15.06
CA TYR A 60 -5.49 -11.35 -13.64
C TYR A 60 -4.83 -10.00 -13.38
N VAL A 61 -5.57 -9.11 -12.76
CA VAL A 61 -5.11 -7.76 -12.40
C VAL A 61 -5.14 -7.59 -10.90
N VAL A 62 -4.05 -7.13 -10.31
CA VAL A 62 -3.93 -6.80 -8.89
C VAL A 62 -3.54 -5.33 -8.73
N GLY A 63 -4.18 -4.67 -7.79
CA GLY A 63 -3.84 -3.30 -7.40
C GLY A 63 -4.00 -3.10 -5.91
N ALA A 64 -3.45 -2.02 -5.39
CA ALA A 64 -3.58 -1.70 -3.98
C ALA A 64 -3.52 -0.18 -3.74
N ASP A 65 -3.99 0.22 -2.58
CA ASP A 65 -3.83 1.57 -2.06
C ASP A 65 -3.40 1.53 -0.60
N THR A 66 -2.63 2.54 -0.15
CA THR A 66 -2.07 2.58 1.20
C THR A 66 -2.17 4.00 1.75
N ILE A 67 -2.72 4.12 2.94
CA ILE A 67 -2.80 5.37 3.69
C ILE A 67 -2.19 5.21 5.08
N VAL A 68 -1.75 6.33 5.64
CA VAL A 68 -1.40 6.47 7.06
C VAL A 68 -2.53 7.23 7.74
N GLU A 69 -2.94 6.77 8.91
CA GLU A 69 -3.97 7.43 9.72
C GLU A 69 -3.44 7.66 11.14
N VAL A 70 -3.68 8.83 11.68
CA VAL A 70 -3.42 9.18 13.08
C VAL A 70 -4.54 10.10 13.60
N ASP A 71 -5.11 9.78 14.75
CA ASP A 71 -6.20 10.54 15.40
C ASP A 71 -7.44 10.74 14.49
N GLY A 72 -7.73 9.80 13.60
CA GLY A 72 -8.84 9.90 12.64
C GLY A 72 -8.51 10.69 11.35
N GLU A 73 -7.31 11.25 11.24
CA GLU A 73 -6.89 12.04 10.10
C GLU A 73 -5.99 11.25 9.13
N ILE A 74 -6.28 11.34 7.84
CA ILE A 74 -5.46 10.71 6.80
C ILE A 74 -4.22 11.56 6.53
N ILE A 75 -3.07 10.95 6.64
CA ILE A 75 -1.79 11.55 6.29
C ILE A 75 -1.35 11.04 4.91
N GLY A 76 -1.43 11.91 3.92
CA GLY A 76 -1.01 11.61 2.55
C GLY A 76 0.51 11.71 2.34
N LYS A 77 0.91 11.78 1.06
CA LYS A 77 2.28 12.08 0.67
C LYS A 77 2.56 13.57 0.89
N PRO A 78 3.75 13.94 1.38
CA PRO A 78 4.10 15.34 1.58
C PRO A 78 4.30 16.04 0.22
N LYS A 79 3.84 17.29 0.12
CA LYS A 79 4.03 18.11 -1.08
C LYS A 79 5.43 18.72 -1.16
N ASN A 80 6.08 18.88 -0.01
CA ASN A 80 7.39 19.50 0.13
C ASN A 80 8.08 19.02 1.43
N LYS A 81 9.36 19.41 1.61
CA LYS A 81 10.17 19.06 2.78
C LYS A 81 9.57 19.56 4.10
N GLU A 82 8.88 20.70 4.08
CA GLU A 82 8.26 21.27 5.27
C GLU A 82 7.06 20.44 5.74
N GLU A 83 6.21 19.99 4.83
CA GLU A 83 5.13 19.06 5.15
C GLU A 83 5.67 17.72 5.68
N ALA A 84 6.73 17.19 5.05
CA ALA A 84 7.41 15.99 5.53
C ALA A 84 7.91 16.15 6.96
N PHE A 85 8.52 17.31 7.28
CA PHE A 85 8.98 17.60 8.64
C PHE A 85 7.83 17.65 9.65
N LYS A 86 6.74 18.34 9.33
CA LYS A 86 5.55 18.42 10.19
C LYS A 86 4.94 17.04 10.44
N THR A 87 4.84 16.24 9.39
CA THR A 87 4.32 14.87 9.49
C THR A 87 5.19 14.00 10.39
N LEU A 88 6.50 13.97 10.17
CA LEU A 88 7.41 13.15 10.98
C LEU A 88 7.44 13.61 12.44
N LYS A 89 7.35 14.91 12.69
CA LYS A 89 7.23 15.46 14.05
C LYS A 89 5.91 15.06 14.72
N LEU A 90 4.80 15.02 13.97
CA LEU A 90 3.50 14.56 14.45
C LEU A 90 3.54 13.09 14.85
N LEU A 91 4.23 12.24 14.08
CA LEU A 91 4.31 10.80 14.29
C LEU A 91 5.36 10.41 15.35
N SER A 92 6.30 11.31 15.67
CA SER A 92 7.39 11.07 16.63
C SER A 92 6.88 10.63 18.01
N GLY A 93 7.39 9.51 18.54
CA GLY A 93 7.02 8.96 19.84
C GLY A 93 5.58 8.43 19.92
N ARG A 94 4.90 8.31 18.80
CA ARG A 94 3.47 7.93 18.77
C ARG A 94 3.23 6.66 17.96
N LYS A 95 2.06 6.08 18.17
CA LYS A 95 1.52 5.07 17.28
C LYS A 95 0.60 5.71 16.24
N HIS A 96 0.56 5.09 15.07
CA HIS A 96 -0.35 5.42 13.97
C HIS A 96 -0.74 4.15 13.22
N ASN A 97 -1.81 4.20 12.45
CA ASN A 97 -2.27 3.10 11.63
C ASN A 97 -1.75 3.25 10.20
N VAL A 98 -1.31 2.14 9.63
CA VAL A 98 -1.12 1.98 8.19
C VAL A 98 -2.20 1.06 7.69
N ILE A 99 -3.03 1.54 6.78
CA ILE A 99 -4.14 0.80 6.20
C ILE A 99 -3.82 0.57 4.73
N THR A 100 -3.72 -0.68 4.34
CA THR A 100 -3.51 -1.07 2.94
C THR A 100 -4.68 -1.92 2.47
N ALA A 101 -5.37 -1.46 1.45
CA ALA A 101 -6.36 -2.23 0.72
C ALA A 101 -5.76 -2.73 -0.59
N TYR A 102 -6.20 -3.92 -1.02
CA TYR A 102 -5.88 -4.47 -2.32
C TYR A 102 -7.15 -4.95 -3.02
N SER A 103 -7.08 -5.03 -4.34
CA SER A 103 -8.12 -5.64 -5.15
C SER A 103 -7.49 -6.57 -6.18
N PHE A 104 -8.19 -7.68 -6.48
CA PHE A 104 -7.78 -8.70 -7.43
C PHE A 104 -8.95 -9.04 -8.34
N ILE A 105 -8.79 -8.81 -9.64
CA ILE A 105 -9.89 -8.84 -10.61
C ILE A 105 -9.47 -9.66 -11.84
N ASN A 106 -10.39 -10.53 -12.30
CA ASN A 106 -10.40 -11.10 -13.63
C ASN A 106 -11.83 -11.09 -14.14
N ILE A 107 -12.13 -10.23 -15.11
CA ILE A 107 -13.50 -10.01 -15.59
C ILE A 107 -14.07 -11.27 -16.26
N SER A 108 -13.27 -11.93 -17.10
CA SER A 108 -13.72 -13.14 -17.83
C SER A 108 -14.00 -14.33 -16.94
N LYS A 109 -13.35 -14.40 -15.78
CA LYS A 109 -13.57 -15.45 -14.76
C LYS A 109 -14.59 -15.02 -13.68
N ASN A 110 -15.15 -13.82 -13.78
CA ASN A 110 -16.05 -13.23 -12.79
C ASN A 110 -15.44 -13.20 -11.37
N ILE A 111 -14.16 -12.81 -11.30
CA ILE A 111 -13.42 -12.65 -10.04
C ILE A 111 -13.30 -11.16 -9.75
N ASP A 112 -13.75 -10.75 -8.57
CA ASP A 112 -13.65 -9.39 -8.05
C ASP A 112 -13.55 -9.44 -6.53
N ILE A 113 -12.31 -9.49 -6.03
CA ILE A 113 -12.01 -9.56 -4.60
C ILE A 113 -11.38 -8.24 -4.19
N THR A 114 -11.86 -7.68 -3.10
CA THR A 114 -11.24 -6.52 -2.46
C THR A 114 -11.20 -6.74 -0.96
N ASN A 115 -10.03 -6.57 -0.36
CA ASN A 115 -9.84 -6.70 1.08
C ASN A 115 -8.85 -5.66 1.59
N TYR A 116 -8.70 -5.54 2.92
CA TYR A 116 -7.78 -4.60 3.54
C TYR A 116 -7.10 -5.20 4.78
N ASN A 117 -5.98 -4.60 5.15
CA ASN A 117 -5.26 -4.89 6.37
C ASN A 117 -4.93 -3.59 7.11
N ILE A 118 -5.02 -3.63 8.45
CA ILE A 118 -4.61 -2.52 9.32
C ILE A 118 -3.43 -2.99 10.17
N SER A 119 -2.36 -2.21 10.15
CA SER A 119 -1.19 -2.45 10.99
C SER A 119 -0.86 -1.20 11.80
N GLU A 120 -0.67 -1.36 13.12
CA GLU A 120 -0.21 -0.29 13.98
C GLU A 120 1.32 -0.19 13.93
N VAL A 121 1.82 0.99 13.66
CA VAL A 121 3.25 1.30 13.66
C VAL A 121 3.56 2.25 14.82
N PHE A 122 4.57 1.91 15.61
CA PHE A 122 5.01 2.69 16.76
C PHE A 122 6.35 3.34 16.42
N PHE A 123 6.41 4.66 16.47
CA PHE A 123 7.65 5.40 16.28
C PHE A 123 8.41 5.60 17.59
N ARG A 124 9.74 5.60 17.47
CA ARG A 124 10.63 6.16 18.49
C ARG A 124 10.41 7.66 18.60
N GLU A 125 10.85 8.28 19.70
CA GLU A 125 11.02 9.72 19.72
C GLU A 125 12.11 10.13 18.73
N LEU A 126 11.79 11.07 17.83
CA LEU A 126 12.68 11.58 16.81
C LEU A 126 13.09 13.01 17.18
N ASP A 127 14.40 13.26 17.25
CA ASP A 127 14.90 14.62 17.33
C ASP A 127 14.86 15.32 15.96
N GLU A 128 14.95 16.64 15.97
CA GLU A 128 14.82 17.43 14.74
C GLU A 128 15.98 17.20 13.76
N ASN A 129 17.17 16.85 14.25
CA ASN A 129 18.33 16.56 13.39
C ASN A 129 18.11 15.24 12.63
N MET A 130 17.57 14.24 13.30
CA MET A 130 17.23 12.96 12.69
C MET A 130 16.12 13.12 11.62
N ILE A 131 15.11 13.93 11.89
CA ILE A 131 14.06 14.24 10.91
C ILE A 131 14.66 14.98 9.70
N LYS A 132 15.46 16.02 9.92
CA LYS A 132 16.13 16.79 8.85
C LYS A 132 17.04 15.90 8.01
N TRP A 133 17.90 15.09 8.67
CA TRP A 133 18.75 14.12 7.98
C TRP A 133 17.97 13.20 7.05
N TYR A 134 16.84 12.66 7.51
CA TYR A 134 16.02 11.77 6.70
C TYR A 134 15.37 12.48 5.52
N ILE A 135 14.88 13.70 5.72
CA ILE A 135 14.27 14.50 4.64
C ILE A 135 15.28 14.79 3.53
N GLU A 136 16.55 15.08 3.88
CA GLU A 136 17.60 15.34 2.89
C GLU A 136 17.93 14.12 2.01
N THR A 137 17.54 12.93 2.41
CA THR A 137 17.67 11.72 1.57
C THR A 137 16.71 11.70 0.39
N GLY A 138 15.65 12.51 0.42
CA GLY A 138 14.55 12.49 -0.55
C GLY A 138 13.57 11.32 -0.37
N GLU A 139 13.88 10.36 0.50
CA GLU A 139 13.09 9.14 0.71
C GLU A 139 11.63 9.41 1.16
N PRO A 140 11.31 10.46 1.95
CA PRO A 140 9.94 10.75 2.38
C PRO A 140 8.95 11.07 1.27
N MET A 141 9.42 11.63 0.15
CA MET A 141 8.60 12.44 -0.75
C MET A 141 7.54 11.66 -1.54
N ASP A 142 7.71 10.36 -1.71
CA ASP A 142 6.78 9.50 -2.44
C ASP A 142 5.92 8.61 -1.53
N LYS A 143 5.94 8.85 -0.20
CA LYS A 143 5.34 7.96 0.79
C LYS A 143 4.25 8.63 1.62
N ALA A 144 3.12 7.95 1.79
CA ALA A 144 2.12 8.33 2.79
C ALA A 144 2.76 8.33 4.18
N GLY A 145 2.43 9.32 5.02
CA GLY A 145 3.06 9.48 6.33
C GLY A 145 4.51 9.93 6.29
N SER A 146 5.06 10.26 5.12
CA SER A 146 6.43 10.76 4.94
C SER A 146 7.52 9.80 5.43
N TYR A 147 7.31 8.49 5.43
CA TYR A 147 8.35 7.51 5.77
C TYR A 147 8.19 6.18 5.06
N GLY A 148 9.27 5.41 5.00
CA GLY A 148 9.26 4.00 4.58
C GLY A 148 9.63 3.08 5.73
N ILE A 149 8.95 1.92 5.82
CA ILE A 149 9.32 0.86 6.77
C ILE A 149 10.63 0.17 6.37
N GLN A 150 10.98 0.23 5.10
CA GLN A 150 12.28 -0.16 4.55
C GLN A 150 13.20 1.06 4.45
N GLY A 151 14.46 0.82 4.13
CA GLY A 151 15.44 1.89 3.92
C GLY A 151 15.78 2.63 5.22
N LYS A 152 16.03 3.94 5.10
CA LYS A 152 16.48 4.75 6.22
C LYS A 152 15.37 5.07 7.23
N GLY A 153 14.11 5.13 6.76
CA GLY A 153 12.94 5.33 7.62
C GLY A 153 12.69 4.19 8.59
N ALA A 154 13.23 2.99 8.34
CA ALA A 154 13.19 1.87 9.28
C ALA A 154 13.76 2.23 10.66
N ALA A 155 14.71 3.17 10.72
CA ALA A 155 15.31 3.63 11.99
C ALA A 155 14.29 4.31 12.92
N PHE A 156 13.19 4.82 12.40
CA PHE A 156 12.14 5.49 13.18
C PHE A 156 11.21 4.50 13.88
N VAL A 157 11.06 3.31 13.31
CA VAL A 157 10.10 2.33 13.78
C VAL A 157 10.65 1.58 14.99
N GLN A 158 9.89 1.62 16.09
CA GLN A 158 10.17 0.87 17.30
C GLN A 158 9.53 -0.52 17.28
N LYS A 159 8.28 -0.59 16.77
CA LYS A 159 7.47 -1.81 16.79
C LYS A 159 6.38 -1.72 15.72
N ILE A 160 6.00 -2.88 15.20
CA ILE A 160 4.78 -3.07 14.38
C ILE A 160 3.89 -4.07 15.14
N ASN A 161 2.59 -3.78 15.17
CA ASN A 161 1.57 -4.72 15.56
C ASN A 161 0.64 -4.95 14.35
N GLY A 162 0.85 -6.04 13.65
CA GLY A 162 0.18 -6.36 12.38
C GLY A 162 1.14 -6.93 11.34
N ASP A 163 0.83 -6.71 10.07
CA ASP A 163 1.57 -7.24 8.92
C ASP A 163 2.60 -6.23 8.37
N PHE A 164 3.86 -6.62 8.39
CA PHE A 164 4.97 -5.83 7.84
C PHE A 164 4.80 -5.52 6.34
N PHE A 165 4.35 -6.49 5.55
CA PHE A 165 4.15 -6.30 4.11
C PHE A 165 2.97 -5.38 3.81
N SER A 166 1.95 -5.37 4.66
CA SER A 166 0.90 -4.36 4.61
C SER A 166 1.46 -2.96 4.81
N VAL A 167 2.37 -2.75 5.77
CA VAL A 167 3.04 -1.46 5.99
C VAL A 167 3.93 -1.09 4.80
N MET A 168 4.57 -2.05 4.13
CA MET A 168 5.28 -1.83 2.86
C MET A 168 4.36 -1.41 1.71
N GLY A 169 3.09 -1.80 1.76
CA GLY A 169 2.07 -1.40 0.80
C GLY A 169 1.35 -2.52 0.05
N PHE A 170 1.54 -3.81 0.47
CA PHE A 170 0.78 -4.94 -0.07
C PHE A 170 0.75 -6.12 0.92
N PRO A 171 -0.40 -6.48 1.52
CA PRO A 171 -0.52 -7.55 2.51
C PRO A 171 -0.49 -8.94 1.83
N ILE A 172 0.70 -9.39 1.46
CA ILE A 172 0.90 -10.58 0.63
C ILE A 172 0.35 -11.86 1.25
N GLY A 173 0.46 -12.01 2.57
CA GLY A 173 -0.07 -13.18 3.29
C GLY A 173 -1.60 -13.29 3.16
N ASP A 174 -2.30 -12.20 3.46
CA ASP A 174 -3.76 -12.11 3.32
C ASP A 174 -4.21 -12.28 1.86
N PHE A 175 -3.48 -11.69 0.91
CA PHE A 175 -3.74 -11.88 -0.52
C PHE A 175 -3.69 -13.35 -0.93
N ILE A 176 -2.64 -14.08 -0.53
CA ILE A 176 -2.48 -15.50 -0.85
C ILE A 176 -3.61 -16.34 -0.23
N GLU A 177 -3.98 -16.04 1.00
CA GLU A 177 -5.12 -16.72 1.68
C GLU A 177 -6.41 -16.49 0.88
N LYS A 178 -6.73 -15.27 0.51
CA LYS A 178 -7.96 -14.92 -0.22
C LYS A 178 -8.06 -15.54 -1.60
N ILE A 179 -6.98 -15.58 -2.37
CA ILE A 179 -7.01 -16.26 -3.67
C ILE A 179 -7.14 -17.79 -3.53
N SER A 180 -6.57 -18.35 -2.47
CA SER A 180 -6.70 -19.78 -2.17
C SER A 180 -8.13 -20.18 -1.78
N GLU A 181 -8.85 -19.31 -1.04
CA GLU A 181 -10.26 -19.51 -0.67
C GLU A 181 -11.18 -19.65 -1.89
N ILE A 182 -10.85 -19.02 -3.01
CA ILE A 182 -11.59 -19.11 -4.27
C ILE A 182 -11.05 -20.19 -5.23
N GLY A 183 -10.16 -21.04 -4.74
CA GLY A 183 -9.63 -22.20 -5.48
C GLY A 183 -8.55 -21.88 -6.50
N ILE A 184 -7.95 -20.68 -6.45
CA ILE A 184 -6.85 -20.31 -7.34
C ILE A 184 -5.53 -20.69 -6.67
N SER A 185 -4.75 -21.55 -7.33
CA SER A 185 -3.43 -21.93 -6.85
C SER A 185 -2.38 -20.87 -7.20
N LEU A 186 -1.34 -20.77 -6.36
CA LEU A 186 -0.19 -19.91 -6.65
C LEU A 186 0.52 -20.28 -7.95
N GLU A 187 0.55 -21.59 -8.29
CA GLU A 187 1.14 -22.07 -9.53
C GLU A 187 0.35 -21.59 -10.75
N GLU A 188 -0.98 -21.55 -10.66
CA GLU A 188 -1.82 -21.03 -11.75
C GLU A 188 -1.49 -19.56 -12.04
N ILE A 189 -1.33 -18.73 -11.00
CA ILE A 189 -1.08 -17.29 -11.17
C ILE A 189 0.38 -17.00 -11.58
N LYS A 190 1.34 -17.79 -11.11
CA LYS A 190 2.76 -17.63 -11.48
C LYS A 190 3.04 -17.94 -12.95
N ASN A 191 2.27 -18.85 -13.54
CA ASN A 191 2.46 -19.30 -14.92
C ASN A 191 1.69 -18.48 -15.96
N ILE A 192 0.97 -17.44 -15.56
CA ILE A 192 0.28 -16.47 -16.41
C ILE A 192 1.07 -15.17 -16.47
#